data_645652aa6bbf89cdc399f2cf3188f7f6
#
_entry.id   645652aa6bbf89cdc399f2cf3188f7f6
#
_cell.length_a   1.000
_cell.length_b   1.000
_cell.length_c   1.000
_cell.angle_alpha   90.00
_cell.angle_beta   90.00
_cell.angle_gamma   90.00
#
_symmetry.space_group_name_H-M   'P 1'
#
loop_
_entity.id
_entity.type
_entity.pdbx_description
1 polymer ?
#
loop_
_entity_poly.entity_id
_entity_poly.type
_entity_poly.pdbx_seq_one_letter_code
_entity_poly.pdbx_strand_id
1 'polypeptide(L)'
;YFFMSDAVTVRNLELVEPLFAGTDSGVTLFRSLDATVTPMGKRLLRSWMLRPSIDVNEINRRLDAVEAGVKEFVAREELRRALEGVLTALTAACPGRL
;
A
#
# COMPACT_ATOMS: atom_id res chain seq x y z
N TYR A 1 14.92 -9.58 -7.91
CA TYR A 1 13.99 -10.26 -8.82
C TYR A 1 12.62 -9.58 -8.81
N PHE A 2 12.48 -8.56 -9.63
CA PHE A 2 11.24 -7.79 -9.73
C PHE A 2 10.78 -7.74 -11.20
N PHE A 3 9.48 -7.76 -11.40
CA PHE A 3 8.90 -7.45 -12.69
C PHE A 3 8.99 -5.94 -12.92
N MET A 4 9.62 -5.54 -14.02
CA MET A 4 9.78 -4.14 -14.38
C MET A 4 8.74 -3.78 -15.43
N SER A 5 7.76 -2.98 -15.05
CA SER A 5 6.80 -2.43 -16.00
C SER A 5 7.29 -1.09 -16.53
N ASP A 6 7.15 -0.84 -17.82
CA ASP A 6 7.45 0.46 -18.39
C ASP A 6 6.39 1.51 -18.00
N ALA A 7 6.70 2.78 -18.20
CA ALA A 7 5.80 3.88 -17.82
C ALA A 7 4.47 3.85 -18.57
N VAL A 8 4.47 3.41 -19.83
CA VAL A 8 3.27 3.30 -20.66
C VAL A 8 2.34 2.23 -20.13
N THR A 9 2.88 1.06 -19.79
CA THR A 9 2.11 -0.06 -19.22
C THR A 9 1.49 0.32 -17.87
N VAL A 10 2.28 0.93 -16.98
CA VAL A 10 1.79 1.40 -15.66
C VAL A 10 0.64 2.38 -15.84
N ARG A 11 0.77 3.32 -16.75
CA ARG A 11 -0.27 4.33 -17.03
C ARG A 11 -1.53 3.69 -17.61
N ASN A 12 -1.39 2.80 -18.59
CA ASN A 12 -2.53 2.16 -19.26
C ASN A 12 -3.32 1.23 -18.33
N LEU A 13 -2.66 0.60 -17.36
CA LEU A 13 -3.31 -0.20 -16.33
C LEU A 13 -3.94 0.63 -15.21
N GLU A 14 -3.73 1.94 -15.21
CA GLU A 14 -4.25 2.84 -14.16
C GLU A 14 -3.91 2.36 -12.74
N LEU A 15 -2.67 1.92 -12.55
CA LEU A 15 -2.23 1.36 -11.27
C LEU A 15 -2.25 2.40 -10.15
N VAL A 16 -1.73 3.59 -10.41
CA VAL A 16 -1.58 4.66 -9.42
C VAL A 16 -2.23 5.97 -9.83
N GLU A 17 -2.45 6.20 -11.12
CA GLU A 17 -3.03 7.43 -11.66
C GLU A 17 -4.10 7.08 -12.68
N PRO A 18 -5.24 7.82 -12.71
CA PRO A 18 -6.26 7.64 -13.72
C PRO A 18 -5.75 8.03 -15.11
N LEU A 19 -6.28 7.37 -16.15
CA LEU A 19 -5.87 7.60 -17.53
C LEU A 19 -6.22 9.04 -17.99
N PHE A 20 -7.36 9.54 -17.53
CA PHE A 20 -7.84 10.88 -17.84
C PHE A 20 -7.74 11.76 -16.61
N ALA A 21 -6.86 12.76 -16.69
CA ALA A 21 -6.71 13.76 -15.63
C ALA A 21 -7.97 14.63 -15.54
N GLY A 22 -8.44 14.88 -14.31
CA GLY A 22 -9.57 15.81 -14.06
C GLY A 22 -10.93 15.15 -13.90
N THR A 23 -11.03 13.84 -13.96
CA THR A 23 -12.26 13.14 -13.58
C THR A 23 -12.21 12.82 -12.09
N ASP A 24 -13.14 13.38 -11.30
CA ASP A 24 -13.26 13.10 -9.87
C ASP A 24 -13.57 11.61 -9.57
N SER A 25 -13.95 10.86 -10.58
CA SER A 25 -14.28 9.43 -10.51
C SER A 25 -13.10 8.51 -10.82
N GLY A 26 -11.87 9.03 -10.89
CA GLY A 26 -10.68 8.26 -11.22
C GLY A 26 -10.36 7.20 -10.16
N VAL A 27 -10.95 6.01 -10.30
CA VAL A 27 -10.62 4.85 -9.48
C VAL A 27 -9.36 4.23 -10.05
N THR A 28 -8.29 4.16 -9.24
CA THR A 28 -7.07 3.43 -9.58
C THR A 28 -7.00 2.15 -8.77
N LEU A 29 -6.21 1.17 -9.23
CA LEU A 29 -6.01 -0.05 -8.46
C LEU A 29 -5.41 0.27 -7.08
N PHE A 30 -4.45 1.19 -7.02
CA PHE A 30 -3.87 1.63 -5.76
C PHE A 30 -4.92 2.16 -4.79
N ARG A 31 -5.79 3.06 -5.24
CA ARG A 31 -6.87 3.61 -4.41
C ARG A 31 -7.83 2.55 -3.90
N SER A 32 -8.17 1.58 -4.74
CA SER A 32 -9.09 0.49 -4.38
C SER A 32 -8.52 -0.42 -3.30
N LEU A 33 -7.19 -0.62 -3.29
CA LEU A 33 -6.51 -1.49 -2.34
C LEU A 33 -5.99 -0.76 -1.11
N ASP A 34 -5.92 0.58 -1.15
CA ASP A 34 -5.28 1.36 -0.08
C ASP A 34 -6.19 1.44 1.16
N ALA A 35 -5.87 0.62 2.14
CA ALA A 35 -6.44 0.66 3.48
C ALA A 35 -5.34 0.90 4.53
N THR A 36 -4.22 1.48 4.12
CA THR A 36 -3.08 1.74 4.99
C THR A 36 -3.38 2.83 6.00
N VAL A 37 -2.79 2.72 7.18
CA VAL A 37 -2.96 3.71 8.27
C VAL A 37 -1.74 4.60 8.46
N THR A 38 -0.62 4.29 7.81
CA THR A 38 0.62 5.07 7.92
C THR A 38 1.14 5.47 6.55
N PRO A 39 1.83 6.63 6.44
CA PRO A 39 2.49 7.01 5.19
C PRO A 39 3.55 6.01 4.74
N MET A 40 4.24 5.37 5.68
CA MET A 40 5.23 4.32 5.37
C MET A 40 4.58 3.11 4.72
N GLY A 41 3.46 2.63 5.28
CA GLY A 41 2.68 1.53 4.71
C GLY A 41 2.14 1.85 3.32
N LYS A 42 1.67 3.07 3.13
CA LYS A 42 1.18 3.55 1.85
C LYS A 42 2.29 3.54 0.78
N ARG A 43 3.49 4.03 1.11
CA ARG A 43 4.63 3.99 0.21
C ARG A 43 5.06 2.58 -0.12
N LEU A 44 5.03 1.67 0.85
CA LEU A 44 5.37 0.27 0.64
C LEU A 44 4.37 -0.41 -0.30
N LEU A 45 3.07 -0.20 -0.09
CA LEU A 45 2.03 -0.73 -0.97
C LEU A 45 2.22 -0.24 -2.41
N ARG A 46 2.44 1.05 -2.59
CA ARG A 46 2.71 1.62 -3.91
C ARG A 46 3.94 1.02 -4.57
N SER A 47 5.01 0.86 -3.80
CA SER A 47 6.26 0.24 -4.28
C SER A 47 6.03 -1.20 -4.73
N TRP A 48 5.28 -1.99 -3.98
CA TRP A 48 4.97 -3.36 -4.33
C TRP A 48 4.10 -3.47 -5.59
N MET A 49 3.20 -2.54 -5.79
CA MET A 49 2.36 -2.49 -7.00
C MET A 49 3.16 -2.13 -8.24
N LEU A 50 4.09 -1.19 -8.14
CA LEU A 50 4.91 -0.75 -9.26
C LEU A 50 6.04 -1.72 -9.60
N ARG A 51 6.50 -2.50 -8.62
CA ARG A 51 7.58 -3.48 -8.76
C ARG A 51 7.19 -4.80 -8.12
N PRO A 52 6.24 -5.53 -8.71
CA PRO A 52 5.84 -6.83 -8.15
C PRO A 52 6.99 -7.82 -8.19
N SER A 53 7.09 -8.63 -7.14
CA SER A 53 8.10 -9.69 -7.06
C SER A 53 7.79 -10.81 -8.05
N ILE A 54 8.84 -11.40 -8.63
CA ILE A 54 8.75 -12.63 -9.42
C ILE A 54 9.26 -13.85 -8.65
N ASP A 55 9.76 -13.64 -7.45
CA ASP A 55 10.19 -14.73 -6.58
C ASP A 55 8.99 -15.37 -5.89
N VAL A 56 8.72 -16.62 -6.22
CA VAL A 56 7.57 -17.37 -5.70
C VAL A 56 7.62 -17.48 -4.18
N ASN A 57 8.79 -17.66 -3.58
CA ASN A 57 8.94 -17.75 -2.13
C ASN A 57 8.57 -16.44 -1.44
N GLU A 58 8.98 -15.32 -2.02
CA GLU A 58 8.63 -13.99 -1.51
C GLU A 58 7.13 -13.72 -1.67
N ILE A 59 6.56 -14.06 -2.81
CA ILE A 59 5.12 -13.92 -3.06
C ILE A 59 4.33 -14.71 -2.03
N ASN A 60 4.70 -15.97 -1.79
CA ASN A 60 4.01 -16.82 -0.83
C ASN A 60 4.13 -16.30 0.60
N ARG A 61 5.29 -15.78 1.00
CA ARG A 61 5.45 -15.16 2.32
C ARG A 61 4.51 -13.96 2.51
N ARG A 62 4.38 -13.13 1.49
CA ARG A 62 3.46 -11.98 1.54
C ARG A 62 2.01 -12.42 1.59
N LEU A 63 1.64 -13.44 0.82
CA LEU A 63 0.28 -14.01 0.83
C LEU A 63 -0.05 -14.64 2.17
N ASP A 64 0.89 -15.35 2.79
CA ASP A 64 0.71 -15.94 4.12
C ASP A 64 0.47 -14.85 5.19
N ALA A 65 1.20 -13.75 5.10
CA ALA A 65 1.01 -12.61 5.99
C ALA A 65 -0.37 -11.97 5.80
N VAL A 66 -0.83 -11.82 4.57
CA VAL A 66 -2.17 -11.31 4.26
C VAL A 66 -3.24 -12.25 4.79
N GLU A 67 -3.09 -13.56 4.59
CA GLU A 67 -4.02 -14.56 5.10
C GLU A 67 -4.12 -14.52 6.62
N ALA A 68 -3.00 -14.44 7.32
CA ALA A 68 -2.96 -14.28 8.76
C ALA A 68 -3.69 -13.00 9.20
N GLY A 69 -3.47 -11.87 8.52
CA GLY A 69 -4.15 -10.61 8.79
C GLY A 69 -5.66 -10.68 8.58
N VAL A 70 -6.11 -11.45 7.60
CA VAL A 70 -7.55 -11.66 7.35
C VAL A 70 -8.18 -12.51 8.45
N LYS A 71 -7.50 -13.57 8.87
CA LYS A 71 -8.01 -14.50 9.90
C LYS A 71 -7.99 -13.88 11.30
N GLU A 72 -6.95 -13.11 11.61
CA GLU A 72 -6.71 -12.52 12.93
C GLU A 72 -7.27 -11.09 13.01
N PHE A 73 -8.59 -10.96 12.89
CA PHE A 73 -9.24 -9.65 12.85
C PHE A 73 -8.93 -8.77 14.06
N VAL A 74 -9.02 -9.33 15.29
CA VAL A 74 -8.79 -8.57 16.52
C VAL A 74 -7.35 -8.09 16.61
N ALA A 75 -6.38 -8.97 16.35
CA ALA A 75 -4.96 -8.63 16.36
C ALA A 75 -4.64 -7.56 15.30
N ARG A 76 -5.23 -7.68 14.11
CA ARG A 76 -5.08 -6.70 13.05
C ARG A 76 -5.59 -5.32 13.48
N GLU A 77 -6.76 -5.24 14.08
CA GLU A 77 -7.33 -3.96 14.52
C GLU A 77 -6.54 -3.36 15.68
N GLU A 78 -6.05 -4.15 16.60
CA GLU A 78 -5.15 -3.70 17.66
C GLU A 78 -3.85 -3.12 17.10
N LEU A 79 -3.25 -3.81 16.13
CA LEU A 79 -2.05 -3.33 15.45
C LEU A 79 -2.30 -1.99 14.71
N ARG A 80 -3.42 -1.88 14.01
CA ARG A 80 -3.78 -0.64 13.32
C ARG A 80 -3.91 0.52 14.30
N ARG A 81 -4.57 0.33 15.43
CA ARG A 81 -4.69 1.35 16.49
C ARG A 81 -3.34 1.75 17.07
N ALA A 82 -2.47 0.76 17.32
CA ALA A 82 -1.13 1.02 17.82
C ALA A 82 -0.31 1.85 16.83
N LEU A 83 -0.37 1.53 15.54
CA LEU A 83 0.31 2.29 14.48
C LEU A 83 -0.22 3.72 14.36
N GLU A 84 -1.52 3.92 14.43
CA GLU A 84 -2.13 5.27 14.45
C GLU A 84 -1.66 6.07 15.67
N GLY A 85 -1.60 5.45 16.84
CA GLY A 85 -1.11 6.09 18.06
C GLY A 85 0.34 6.53 17.96
N VAL A 86 1.20 5.69 17.43
CA VAL A 86 2.61 6.01 17.19
C VAL A 86 2.75 7.16 16.20
N LEU A 87 2.00 7.13 15.12
CA LEU A 87 2.02 8.19 14.10
C LEU A 87 1.59 9.53 14.69
N THR A 88 0.53 9.54 15.48
CA THR A 88 0.04 10.75 16.16
C THR A 88 1.10 11.32 17.13
N ALA A 89 1.75 10.45 17.90
CA ALA A 89 2.82 10.84 18.82
C ALA A 89 4.02 11.42 18.07
N LEU A 90 4.43 10.82 16.98
CA LEU A 90 5.53 11.31 16.15
C LEU A 90 5.20 12.65 15.48
N THR A 91 3.97 12.82 15.01
CA THR A 91 3.52 14.09 14.41
C THR A 91 3.51 15.21 15.45
N ALA A 92 3.09 14.92 16.68
CA ALA A 92 3.13 15.89 17.77
C ALA A 92 4.56 16.24 18.19
N ALA A 93 5.47 15.27 18.18
CA ALA A 93 6.88 15.48 18.56
C ALA A 93 7.69 16.18 17.46
N CYS A 94 7.38 15.94 16.18
CA CYS A 94 8.11 16.47 15.03
C CYS A 94 7.15 17.04 13.98
N PRO A 95 6.49 18.19 14.24
CA PRO A 95 5.56 18.79 13.29
C PRO A 95 6.24 19.08 11.94
N GLY A 96 5.59 18.72 10.85
CA GLY A 96 6.06 19.01 9.49
C GLY A 96 7.05 18.02 8.91
N ARG A 97 7.42 16.94 9.61
CA ARG A 97 8.35 15.91 9.10
C ARG A 97 7.67 14.65 8.59
N LEU A 98 6.40 14.55 8.78
CA LEU A 98 5.60 13.42 8.31
C LEU A 98 4.64 13.90 7.20
#